data_ae83a149567a64d12ff3c492b7dcddd8
#
_entry.id   ae83a149567a64d12ff3c492b7dcddd8
#
_cell.length_a   1.000
_cell.length_b   1.000
_cell.length_c   1.000
_cell.angle_alpha   90.00
_cell.angle_beta   90.00
_cell.angle_gamma   90.00
#
_symmetry.space_group_name_H-M   'P 1'
#
loop_
_entity.id
_entity.type
_entity.pdbx_description
1 polymer ?
#
loop_
_entity_poly.entity_id
_entity_poly.type
_entity_poly.pdbx_seq_one_letter_code
_entity_poly.pdbx_strand_id
1 'polypeptide(L)'
;MVPHRNIYEQERHNRRLTAALLVGFALLLGVVGLGVDVFYFHMPTPWRPRARGPAFPVATFLAVAIAGASGWWSYRWGDQAILASTHARPAGTTDLAERQLRNVVAEMALAGGLPIPQVYVVPDPDPNAFATGRDPAHASIAVTEGLLRILNREELQGVISHEMSHIRNYDIRLMMVTAALVGAIALLSDWAARARWYGGRDRDDDRERSGAVEAVLFVVWLLAIILAPLVSQMLAMAVSRRREYLADATGAELTRNPVALASALQKIDSVTEPDQVIGRGIAHLCIADPLSRKLTDHEGFWGDVFATHPPIRSRIFALQQMAYLAAGRPATPPAAGAAAAPRTPPPAAKP
;
A
#
# COMPACT_ATOMS: atom_id res chain seq x y z
N MET A 1 14.54 -10.87 -18.47
CA MET A 1 13.66 -10.08 -19.36
C MET A 1 12.25 -10.13 -18.79
N VAL A 2 11.75 -9.02 -18.29
CA VAL A 2 10.34 -8.92 -17.87
C VAL A 2 9.54 -8.71 -19.18
N PRO A 3 8.51 -9.52 -19.48
CA PRO A 3 7.72 -9.31 -20.69
C PRO A 3 7.05 -7.93 -20.58
N HIS A 4 7.31 -7.06 -21.54
CA HIS A 4 6.63 -5.78 -21.68
C HIS A 4 5.14 -6.06 -21.92
N ARG A 5 4.34 -6.01 -20.85
CA ARG A 5 2.89 -6.05 -21.00
C ARG A 5 2.44 -4.74 -21.65
N ASN A 6 1.63 -4.85 -22.69
CA ASN A 6 0.95 -3.70 -23.28
C ASN A 6 0.06 -3.03 -22.20
N ILE A 7 -0.08 -1.70 -22.24
CA ILE A 7 -0.89 -0.89 -21.30
C ILE A 7 -2.30 -1.50 -21.10
N TYR A 8 -2.94 -1.97 -22.16
CA TYR A 8 -4.25 -2.66 -22.10
C TYR A 8 -4.21 -4.01 -21.36
N GLU A 9 -3.08 -4.71 -21.40
CA GLU A 9 -2.90 -5.95 -20.64
C GLU A 9 -2.70 -5.67 -19.17
N GLN A 10 -2.00 -4.61 -18.83
CA GLN A 10 -1.79 -4.17 -17.45
C GLN A 10 -3.10 -3.72 -16.81
N GLU A 11 -3.90 -2.92 -17.52
CA GLU A 11 -5.23 -2.49 -17.07
C GLU A 11 -6.14 -3.71 -16.81
N ARG A 12 -6.24 -4.65 -17.76
CA ARG A 12 -7.03 -5.87 -17.57
C ARG A 12 -6.53 -6.72 -16.39
N HIS A 13 -5.22 -6.80 -16.23
CA HIS A 13 -4.62 -7.52 -15.11
C HIS A 13 -5.01 -6.88 -13.78
N ASN A 14 -4.85 -5.57 -13.64
CA ASN A 14 -5.17 -4.84 -12.42
C ASN A 14 -6.67 -4.90 -12.08
N ARG A 15 -7.55 -4.80 -13.08
CA ARG A 15 -9.00 -4.99 -12.91
C ARG A 15 -9.34 -6.41 -12.42
N ARG A 16 -8.72 -7.45 -12.99
CA ARG A 16 -8.93 -8.84 -12.55
C ARG A 16 -8.39 -9.06 -11.14
N LEU A 17 -7.23 -8.50 -10.83
CA LEU A 17 -6.63 -8.61 -9.51
C LEU A 17 -7.49 -7.89 -8.45
N THR A 18 -8.00 -6.70 -8.75
CA THR A 18 -8.93 -5.99 -7.87
C THR A 18 -10.19 -6.82 -7.61
N ALA A 19 -10.79 -7.39 -8.65
CA ALA A 19 -11.95 -8.25 -8.52
C ALA A 19 -11.63 -9.51 -7.69
N ALA A 20 -10.49 -10.15 -7.94
CA ALA A 20 -10.04 -11.33 -7.19
C ALA A 20 -9.80 -11.01 -5.70
N LEU A 21 -9.22 -9.84 -5.38
CA LEU A 21 -9.05 -9.38 -4.00
C LEU A 21 -10.39 -9.15 -3.31
N LEU A 22 -11.34 -8.50 -3.97
CA LEU A 22 -12.68 -8.27 -3.40
C LEU A 22 -13.42 -9.59 -3.14
N VAL A 23 -13.37 -10.52 -4.10
CA VAL A 23 -13.97 -11.85 -3.94
C VAL A 23 -13.27 -12.62 -2.82
N GLY A 24 -11.94 -12.63 -2.81
CA GLY A 24 -11.15 -13.29 -1.76
C GLY A 24 -11.46 -12.74 -0.36
N PHE A 25 -11.64 -11.43 -0.25
CA PHE A 25 -12.04 -10.79 0.99
C PHE A 25 -13.46 -11.16 1.42
N ALA A 26 -14.42 -11.17 0.49
CA ALA A 26 -15.77 -11.59 0.78
C ALA A 26 -15.83 -13.07 1.23
N LEU A 27 -15.03 -13.94 0.60
CA LEU A 27 -14.88 -15.33 1.01
C LEU A 27 -14.25 -15.45 2.40
N LEU A 28 -13.21 -14.68 2.69
CA LEU A 28 -12.58 -14.66 4.02
C LEU A 28 -13.58 -14.27 5.10
N LEU A 29 -14.32 -13.17 4.89
CA LEU A 29 -15.36 -12.75 5.84
C LEU A 29 -16.50 -13.77 5.93
N GLY A 30 -16.84 -14.43 4.83
CA GLY A 30 -17.79 -15.54 4.82
C GLY A 30 -17.33 -16.70 5.69
N VAL A 31 -16.07 -17.12 5.59
CA VAL A 31 -15.47 -18.17 6.42
C VAL A 31 -15.45 -17.76 7.90
N VAL A 32 -15.09 -16.50 8.19
CA VAL A 32 -15.12 -15.97 9.55
C VAL A 32 -16.54 -16.01 10.11
N GLY A 33 -17.52 -15.51 9.34
CA GLY A 33 -18.93 -15.52 9.73
C GLY A 33 -19.46 -16.93 9.94
N LEU A 34 -19.12 -17.89 9.05
CA LEU A 34 -19.53 -19.28 9.19
C LEU A 34 -18.98 -19.91 10.46
N GLY A 35 -17.74 -19.62 10.82
CA GLY A 35 -17.19 -20.07 12.09
C GLY A 35 -17.94 -19.48 13.29
N VAL A 36 -18.36 -18.23 13.22
CA VAL A 36 -19.21 -17.62 14.27
C VAL A 36 -20.56 -18.34 14.35
N ASP A 37 -21.21 -18.60 13.21
CA ASP A 37 -22.48 -19.30 13.18
C ASP A 37 -22.36 -20.73 13.79
N VAL A 38 -21.30 -21.46 13.43
CA VAL A 38 -21.08 -22.85 13.89
C VAL A 38 -20.65 -22.92 15.36
N PHE A 39 -19.64 -22.14 15.73
CA PHE A 39 -18.96 -22.31 17.04
C PHE A 39 -19.57 -21.46 18.15
N TYR A 40 -20.18 -20.30 17.84
CA TYR A 40 -20.76 -19.42 18.84
C TYR A 40 -22.30 -19.45 18.81
N PHE A 41 -22.92 -19.47 17.63
CA PHE A 41 -24.39 -19.52 17.53
C PHE A 41 -24.92 -20.97 17.50
N HIS A 42 -24.04 -21.96 17.55
CA HIS A 42 -24.39 -23.38 17.54
C HIS A 42 -25.34 -23.77 16.40
N MET A 43 -25.05 -23.27 15.18
CA MET A 43 -25.81 -23.60 14.00
C MET A 43 -25.79 -25.12 13.74
N PRO A 44 -26.94 -25.75 13.37
CA PRO A 44 -26.99 -27.17 13.02
C PRO A 44 -26.02 -27.49 11.87
N THR A 45 -25.22 -28.54 12.05
CA THR A 45 -24.27 -29.04 11.04
C THR A 45 -24.47 -30.53 10.83
N PRO A 46 -23.96 -31.14 9.73
CA PRO A 46 -24.09 -32.59 9.50
C PRO A 46 -23.55 -33.45 10.67
N TRP A 47 -22.52 -32.94 11.39
CA TRP A 47 -21.95 -33.62 12.56
C TRP A 47 -22.60 -33.21 13.89
N ARG A 48 -23.49 -32.21 13.86
CA ARG A 48 -24.20 -31.68 15.02
C ARG A 48 -25.65 -31.31 14.65
N PRO A 49 -26.46 -32.28 14.18
CA PRO A 49 -27.78 -32.00 13.62
C PRO A 49 -28.81 -31.53 14.65
N ARG A 50 -28.57 -31.77 15.95
CA ARG A 50 -29.46 -31.39 17.05
C ARG A 50 -29.03 -30.11 17.77
N ALA A 51 -28.09 -29.34 17.21
CA ALA A 51 -27.73 -28.03 17.77
C ALA A 51 -28.95 -27.10 17.79
N ARG A 52 -29.04 -26.23 18.83
CA ARG A 52 -30.19 -25.37 19.05
C ARG A 52 -30.07 -23.98 18.48
N GLY A 53 -29.06 -23.73 17.68
CA GLY A 53 -28.82 -22.44 17.04
C GLY A 53 -29.71 -22.17 15.81
N PRO A 54 -29.59 -20.99 15.21
CA PRO A 54 -30.32 -20.63 14.00
C PRO A 54 -30.01 -21.62 12.85
N ALA A 55 -31.05 -22.02 12.11
CA ALA A 55 -30.86 -22.85 10.91
C ALA A 55 -30.24 -22.08 9.73
N PHE A 56 -30.30 -20.74 9.77
CA PHE A 56 -29.75 -19.85 8.77
C PHE A 56 -28.44 -19.21 9.27
N PRO A 57 -27.38 -19.14 8.43
CA PRO A 57 -26.07 -18.61 8.81
C PRO A 57 -26.08 -17.07 8.87
N VAL A 58 -26.60 -16.51 9.96
CA VAL A 58 -26.83 -15.06 10.14
C VAL A 58 -25.52 -14.28 10.13
N ALA A 59 -24.51 -14.76 10.87
CA ALA A 59 -23.22 -14.07 10.96
C ALA A 59 -22.48 -14.09 9.60
N THR A 60 -22.55 -15.22 8.88
CA THR A 60 -22.02 -15.35 7.51
C THR A 60 -22.67 -14.32 6.58
N PHE A 61 -24.00 -14.26 6.59
CA PHE A 61 -24.74 -13.32 5.73
C PHE A 61 -24.39 -11.87 6.04
N LEU A 62 -24.35 -11.50 7.31
CA LEU A 62 -23.96 -10.15 7.75
C LEU A 62 -22.51 -9.84 7.37
N ALA A 63 -21.58 -10.79 7.55
CA ALA A 63 -20.17 -10.60 7.20
C ALA A 63 -19.99 -10.36 5.68
N VAL A 64 -20.68 -11.12 4.84
CA VAL A 64 -20.64 -10.94 3.38
C VAL A 64 -21.32 -9.63 2.96
N ALA A 65 -22.44 -9.27 3.60
CA ALA A 65 -23.11 -7.99 3.34
C ALA A 65 -22.23 -6.79 3.73
N ILE A 66 -21.54 -6.86 4.87
CA ILE A 66 -20.58 -5.84 5.30
C ILE A 66 -19.41 -5.77 4.32
N ALA A 67 -18.88 -6.92 3.87
CA ALA A 67 -17.82 -6.95 2.86
C ALA A 67 -18.22 -6.23 1.57
N GLY A 68 -19.42 -6.55 1.06
CA GLY A 68 -19.97 -5.91 -0.15
C GLY A 68 -20.19 -4.40 0.02
N ALA A 69 -20.80 -4.02 1.14
CA ALA A 69 -21.04 -2.60 1.46
C ALA A 69 -19.74 -1.81 1.62
N SER A 70 -18.76 -2.37 2.34
CA SER A 70 -17.44 -1.76 2.53
C SER A 70 -16.68 -1.63 1.21
N GLY A 71 -16.70 -2.68 0.37
CA GLY A 71 -16.09 -2.64 -0.96
C GLY A 71 -16.72 -1.58 -1.86
N TRP A 72 -18.04 -1.50 -1.88
CA TRP A 72 -18.76 -0.48 -2.64
C TRP A 72 -18.49 0.95 -2.13
N TRP A 73 -18.49 1.13 -0.80
CA TRP A 73 -18.16 2.41 -0.17
C TRP A 73 -16.73 2.84 -0.49
N SER A 74 -15.75 1.93 -0.35
CA SER A 74 -14.36 2.19 -0.71
C SER A 74 -14.21 2.57 -2.18
N TYR A 75 -14.92 1.87 -3.07
CA TYR A 75 -14.90 2.19 -4.50
C TYR A 75 -15.50 3.57 -4.82
N ARG A 76 -16.54 3.99 -4.07
CA ARG A 76 -17.28 5.23 -4.37
C ARG A 76 -16.71 6.47 -3.70
N TRP A 77 -16.15 6.32 -2.48
CA TRP A 77 -15.70 7.43 -1.64
C TRP A 77 -14.32 7.21 -1.00
N GLY A 78 -13.61 6.16 -1.36
CA GLY A 78 -12.31 5.84 -0.75
C GLY A 78 -11.25 6.91 -0.99
N ASP A 79 -11.27 7.56 -2.15
CA ASP A 79 -10.40 8.69 -2.49
C ASP A 79 -10.62 9.87 -1.56
N GLN A 80 -11.88 10.25 -1.31
CA GLN A 80 -12.23 11.33 -0.40
C GLN A 80 -11.86 11.00 1.04
N ALA A 81 -12.04 9.76 1.45
CA ALA A 81 -11.66 9.31 2.79
C ALA A 81 -10.13 9.39 3.00
N ILE A 82 -9.33 9.01 1.99
CA ILE A 82 -7.86 9.13 2.03
C ILE A 82 -7.46 10.60 2.11
N LEU A 83 -8.00 11.46 1.25
CA LEU A 83 -7.71 12.90 1.27
C LEU A 83 -8.11 13.55 2.59
N ALA A 84 -9.27 13.20 3.14
CA ALA A 84 -9.71 13.69 4.45
C ALA A 84 -8.82 13.21 5.59
N SER A 85 -8.37 11.95 5.57
CA SER A 85 -7.50 11.39 6.62
C SER A 85 -6.11 12.02 6.65
N THR A 86 -5.65 12.56 5.50
CA THR A 86 -4.38 13.29 5.37
C THR A 86 -4.53 14.80 5.51
N HIS A 87 -5.72 15.31 5.86
CA HIS A 87 -6.01 16.75 5.89
C HIS A 87 -5.65 17.46 4.59
N ALA A 88 -5.69 16.76 3.46
CA ALA A 88 -5.34 17.31 2.16
C ALA A 88 -6.30 18.45 1.78
N ARG A 89 -5.75 19.56 1.35
CA ARG A 89 -6.50 20.73 0.84
C ARG A 89 -6.26 20.90 -0.65
N PRO A 90 -7.23 21.41 -1.41
CA PRO A 90 -7.00 21.74 -2.82
C PRO A 90 -5.82 22.70 -2.99
N ALA A 91 -4.96 22.45 -3.98
CA ALA A 91 -3.83 23.33 -4.31
C ALA A 91 -4.34 24.70 -4.79
N GLY A 92 -3.84 25.75 -4.16
CA GLY A 92 -4.19 27.14 -4.46
C GLY A 92 -3.59 27.66 -5.77
N THR A 93 -3.94 28.91 -6.07
CA THR A 93 -3.43 29.64 -7.25
C THR A 93 -2.56 30.84 -6.88
N THR A 94 -2.52 31.21 -5.60
CA THR A 94 -1.76 32.33 -5.09
C THR A 94 -0.33 32.02 -4.74
N ASP A 95 -0.10 30.85 -4.16
CA ASP A 95 1.24 30.36 -3.83
C ASP A 95 2.00 29.90 -5.08
N LEU A 96 3.29 30.25 -5.17
CA LEU A 96 4.13 29.95 -6.34
C LEU A 96 4.40 28.44 -6.48
N ALA A 97 4.66 27.77 -5.36
CA ALA A 97 4.97 26.34 -5.36
C ALA A 97 3.72 25.52 -5.75
N GLU A 98 2.55 25.90 -5.24
CA GLU A 98 1.29 25.24 -5.58
C GLU A 98 0.87 25.50 -7.03
N ARG A 99 1.12 26.71 -7.57
CA ARG A 99 0.94 26.98 -9.00
C ARG A 99 1.88 26.15 -9.87
N GLN A 100 3.15 26.04 -9.46
CA GLN A 100 4.11 25.19 -10.16
C GLN A 100 3.65 23.72 -10.15
N LEU A 101 3.18 23.20 -9.00
CA LEU A 101 2.62 21.87 -8.89
C LEU A 101 1.46 21.66 -9.88
N ARG A 102 0.48 22.56 -9.88
CA ARG A 102 -0.67 22.46 -10.80
C ARG A 102 -0.24 22.46 -12.28
N ASN A 103 0.72 23.31 -12.63
CA ASN A 103 1.25 23.37 -14.00
C ASN A 103 1.96 22.08 -14.38
N VAL A 104 2.80 21.54 -13.49
CA VAL A 104 3.49 20.28 -13.71
C VAL A 104 2.52 19.09 -13.84
N VAL A 105 1.47 19.05 -13.01
CA VAL A 105 0.42 18.03 -13.13
C VAL A 105 -0.30 18.15 -14.48
N ALA A 106 -0.65 19.33 -14.92
CA ALA A 106 -1.31 19.55 -16.21
C ALA A 106 -0.41 19.15 -17.39
N GLU A 107 0.88 19.48 -17.34
CA GLU A 107 1.88 19.07 -18.34
C GLU A 107 2.03 17.56 -18.44
N MET A 108 2.14 16.88 -17.29
CA MET A 108 2.31 15.42 -17.26
C MET A 108 1.01 14.70 -17.65
N ALA A 109 -0.15 15.25 -17.32
CA ALA A 109 -1.44 14.72 -17.79
C ALA A 109 -1.53 14.80 -19.33
N LEU A 110 -1.15 15.93 -19.91
CA LEU A 110 -1.10 16.10 -21.36
C LEU A 110 -0.11 15.13 -22.02
N ALA A 111 1.10 15.03 -21.47
CA ALA A 111 2.14 14.11 -21.97
C ALA A 111 1.68 12.63 -21.89
N GLY A 112 0.92 12.27 -20.84
CA GLY A 112 0.39 10.92 -20.64
C GLY A 112 -0.91 10.64 -21.40
N GLY A 113 -1.52 11.64 -22.05
CA GLY A 113 -2.83 11.50 -22.68
C GLY A 113 -3.96 11.22 -21.68
N LEU A 114 -3.88 11.78 -20.48
CA LEU A 114 -4.80 11.56 -19.36
C LEU A 114 -5.63 12.82 -19.08
N PRO A 115 -6.84 12.68 -18.50
CA PRO A 115 -7.54 13.80 -17.88
C PRO A 115 -6.68 14.40 -16.77
N ILE A 116 -6.77 15.71 -16.58
CA ILE A 116 -6.02 16.42 -15.53
C ILE A 116 -6.61 16.01 -14.17
N PRO A 117 -5.81 15.37 -13.27
CA PRO A 117 -6.27 14.99 -11.93
C PRO A 117 -6.54 16.21 -11.07
N GLN A 118 -7.34 16.04 -10.02
CA GLN A 118 -7.45 17.05 -8.98
C GLN A 118 -6.15 17.11 -8.17
N VAL A 119 -5.72 18.34 -7.82
CA VAL A 119 -4.41 18.56 -7.17
C VAL A 119 -4.62 19.02 -5.74
N TYR A 120 -3.99 18.33 -4.80
CA TYR A 120 -4.08 18.58 -3.37
C TYR A 120 -2.70 18.78 -2.75
N VAL A 121 -2.66 19.53 -1.65
CA VAL A 121 -1.49 19.72 -0.80
C VAL A 121 -1.81 19.19 0.59
N VAL A 122 -0.91 18.37 1.12
CA VAL A 122 -0.98 17.80 2.47
C VAL A 122 -0.10 18.61 3.41
N PRO A 123 -0.60 19.11 4.55
CA PRO A 123 0.18 19.89 5.51
C PRO A 123 1.10 18.98 6.34
N ASP A 124 2.08 18.35 5.68
CA ASP A 124 3.06 17.47 6.30
C ASP A 124 4.47 17.92 5.92
N PRO A 125 5.40 18.07 6.90
CA PRO A 125 6.79 18.40 6.65
C PRO A 125 7.59 17.27 6.01
N ASP A 126 7.16 16.00 6.16
CA ASP A 126 7.80 14.86 5.51
C ASP A 126 7.57 14.89 3.99
N PRO A 127 8.64 14.76 3.16
CA PRO A 127 8.51 14.83 1.72
C PRO A 127 7.87 13.56 1.16
N ASN A 128 6.65 13.69 0.64
CA ASN A 128 5.91 12.57 0.06
C ASN A 128 4.90 13.02 -1.01
N ALA A 129 4.47 12.07 -1.84
CA ALA A 129 3.38 12.25 -2.81
C ALA A 129 2.61 10.94 -2.96
N PHE A 130 1.37 11.03 -3.37
CA PHE A 130 0.56 9.86 -3.72
C PHE A 130 -0.56 10.22 -4.70
N ALA A 131 -0.96 9.23 -5.50
CA ALA A 131 -2.16 9.29 -6.32
C ALA A 131 -3.27 8.42 -5.72
N THR A 132 -4.51 8.88 -5.83
CA THR A 132 -5.70 8.15 -5.42
C THR A 132 -6.84 8.34 -6.41
N GLY A 133 -7.85 7.49 -6.35
CA GLY A 133 -9.02 7.56 -7.23
C GLY A 133 -9.43 6.19 -7.77
N ARG A 134 -10.62 6.13 -8.36
CA ARG A 134 -11.17 4.88 -8.90
C ARG A 134 -10.82 4.62 -10.37
N ASP A 135 -10.52 5.67 -11.12
CA ASP A 135 -10.16 5.64 -12.53
C ASP A 135 -9.48 6.97 -12.94
N PRO A 136 -8.87 7.07 -14.13
CA PRO A 136 -8.18 8.28 -14.56
C PRO A 136 -9.06 9.54 -14.61
N ALA A 137 -10.37 9.41 -14.85
CA ALA A 137 -11.29 10.55 -14.90
C ALA A 137 -11.64 11.08 -13.48
N HIS A 138 -11.43 10.25 -12.46
CA HIS A 138 -11.71 10.57 -11.06
C HIS A 138 -10.44 10.38 -10.21
N ALA A 139 -9.30 10.79 -10.75
CA ALA A 139 -8.02 10.72 -10.07
C ALA A 139 -7.70 12.03 -9.34
N SER A 140 -6.98 11.89 -8.24
CA SER A 140 -6.41 12.99 -7.47
C SER A 140 -4.94 12.71 -7.21
N ILE A 141 -4.11 13.75 -7.22
CA ILE A 141 -2.71 13.71 -6.79
C ILE A 141 -2.58 14.61 -5.57
N ALA A 142 -1.98 14.08 -4.52
CA ALA A 142 -1.67 14.80 -3.29
C ALA A 142 -0.15 14.86 -3.08
N VAL A 143 0.35 16.01 -2.72
CA VAL A 143 1.78 16.30 -2.51
C VAL A 143 1.94 16.99 -1.16
N THR A 144 2.91 16.58 -0.36
CA THR A 144 3.18 17.20 0.94
C THR A 144 3.87 18.56 0.78
N GLU A 145 3.67 19.45 1.74
CA GLU A 145 4.41 20.72 1.81
C GLU A 145 5.93 20.49 1.91
N GLY A 146 6.33 19.39 2.59
CA GLY A 146 7.73 18.97 2.67
C GLY A 146 8.34 18.70 1.30
N LEU A 147 7.61 17.99 0.43
CA LEU A 147 8.08 17.67 -0.92
C LEU A 147 8.24 18.96 -1.77
N LEU A 148 7.26 19.85 -1.71
CA LEU A 148 7.30 21.11 -2.45
C LEU A 148 8.47 22.02 -2.05
N ARG A 149 8.95 21.91 -0.80
CA ARG A 149 10.10 22.67 -0.30
C ARG A 149 11.45 22.19 -0.83
N ILE A 150 11.60 20.88 -1.05
CA ILE A 150 12.92 20.30 -1.36
C ILE A 150 13.15 20.04 -2.86
N LEU A 151 12.09 19.87 -3.63
CA LEU A 151 12.20 19.51 -5.04
C LEU A 151 12.23 20.76 -5.94
N ASN A 152 13.11 20.75 -6.92
CA ASN A 152 13.04 21.67 -8.04
C ASN A 152 11.96 21.22 -9.05
N ARG A 153 11.74 22.03 -10.11
CA ARG A 153 10.70 21.76 -11.09
C ARG A 153 10.88 20.43 -11.83
N GLU A 154 12.09 20.09 -12.23
CA GLU A 154 12.36 18.86 -12.99
C GLU A 154 12.19 17.62 -12.10
N GLU A 155 12.64 17.70 -10.86
CA GLU A 155 12.46 16.64 -9.86
C GLU A 155 10.96 16.44 -9.54
N LEU A 156 10.20 17.53 -9.41
CA LEU A 156 8.76 17.49 -9.24
C LEU A 156 8.07 16.87 -10.47
N GLN A 157 8.50 17.19 -11.71
CA GLN A 157 8.02 16.51 -12.91
C GLN A 157 8.30 15.00 -12.85
N GLY A 158 9.47 14.59 -12.37
CA GLY A 158 9.81 13.18 -12.17
C GLY A 158 8.83 12.48 -11.24
N VAL A 159 8.57 13.05 -10.05
CA VAL A 159 7.63 12.50 -9.07
C VAL A 159 6.20 12.48 -9.62
N ILE A 160 5.72 13.58 -10.20
CA ILE A 160 4.36 13.64 -10.75
C ILE A 160 4.18 12.68 -11.92
N SER A 161 5.19 12.46 -12.76
CA SER A 161 5.12 11.48 -13.86
C SER A 161 5.05 10.04 -13.34
N HIS A 162 5.71 9.74 -12.21
CA HIS A 162 5.58 8.47 -11.51
C HIS A 162 4.14 8.27 -11.02
N GLU A 163 3.55 9.26 -10.35
CA GLU A 163 2.15 9.22 -9.91
C GLU A 163 1.16 9.10 -11.08
N MET A 164 1.43 9.82 -12.19
CA MET A 164 0.64 9.70 -13.42
C MET A 164 0.69 8.28 -14.01
N SER A 165 1.81 7.57 -13.85
CA SER A 165 1.91 6.17 -14.25
C SER A 165 0.92 5.28 -13.50
N HIS A 166 0.78 5.46 -12.19
CA HIS A 166 -0.19 4.74 -11.38
C HIS A 166 -1.64 5.03 -11.80
N ILE A 167 -1.94 6.27 -12.16
CA ILE A 167 -3.25 6.66 -12.70
C ILE A 167 -3.50 5.95 -14.04
N ARG A 168 -2.54 6.03 -14.96
CA ARG A 168 -2.62 5.44 -16.30
C ARG A 168 -2.84 3.92 -16.28
N ASN A 169 -2.17 3.23 -15.36
CA ASN A 169 -2.21 1.79 -15.23
C ASN A 169 -3.38 1.27 -14.38
N TYR A 170 -4.24 2.16 -13.87
CA TYR A 170 -5.30 1.81 -12.90
C TYR A 170 -4.77 1.19 -11.59
N ASP A 171 -3.51 1.45 -11.24
CA ASP A 171 -2.91 1.01 -9.99
C ASP A 171 -3.62 1.66 -8.80
N ILE A 172 -4.01 2.95 -8.93
CA ILE A 172 -4.71 3.72 -7.90
C ILE A 172 -5.93 2.98 -7.33
N ARG A 173 -6.72 2.34 -8.20
CA ARG A 173 -7.89 1.55 -7.78
C ARG A 173 -7.49 0.35 -6.93
N LEU A 174 -6.49 -0.40 -7.41
CA LEU A 174 -6.01 -1.59 -6.72
C LEU A 174 -5.41 -1.23 -5.36
N MET A 175 -4.60 -0.17 -5.32
CA MET A 175 -3.99 0.33 -4.09
C MET A 175 -5.05 0.78 -3.07
N MET A 176 -6.05 1.56 -3.51
CA MET A 176 -7.16 2.02 -2.68
C MET A 176 -7.98 0.85 -2.09
N VAL A 177 -8.33 -0.15 -2.93
CA VAL A 177 -9.04 -1.35 -2.47
C VAL A 177 -8.18 -2.14 -1.49
N THR A 178 -6.89 -2.31 -1.77
CA THR A 178 -5.96 -3.01 -0.88
C THR A 178 -5.88 -2.31 0.49
N ALA A 179 -5.79 -0.97 0.51
CA ALA A 179 -5.80 -0.18 1.74
C ALA A 179 -7.04 -0.45 2.60
N ALA A 180 -8.21 -0.39 1.97
CA ALA A 180 -9.48 -0.64 2.64
C ALA A 180 -9.57 -2.07 3.19
N LEU A 181 -9.09 -3.07 2.44
CA LEU A 181 -9.12 -4.47 2.86
C LEU A 181 -8.15 -4.75 4.02
N VAL A 182 -6.94 -4.22 3.97
CA VAL A 182 -5.95 -4.33 5.05
C VAL A 182 -6.49 -3.66 6.31
N GLY A 183 -7.06 -2.47 6.19
CA GLY A 183 -7.69 -1.76 7.31
C GLY A 183 -8.86 -2.56 7.93
N ALA A 184 -9.75 -3.12 7.10
CA ALA A 184 -10.86 -3.92 7.56
C ALA A 184 -10.42 -5.21 8.29
N ILE A 185 -9.39 -5.89 7.76
CA ILE A 185 -8.81 -7.09 8.40
C ILE A 185 -8.17 -6.73 9.74
N ALA A 186 -7.44 -5.61 9.82
CA ALA A 186 -6.84 -5.14 11.06
C ALA A 186 -7.91 -4.88 12.14
N LEU A 187 -9.00 -4.18 11.78
CA LEU A 187 -10.14 -3.94 12.68
C LEU A 187 -10.81 -5.23 13.14
N LEU A 188 -10.99 -6.19 12.22
CA LEU A 188 -11.58 -7.49 12.55
C LEU A 188 -10.69 -8.29 13.51
N SER A 189 -9.37 -8.26 13.29
CA SER A 189 -8.39 -8.91 14.16
C SER A 189 -8.38 -8.29 15.56
N ASP A 190 -8.44 -6.98 15.65
CA ASP A 190 -8.55 -6.24 16.92
C ASP A 190 -9.84 -6.58 17.66
N TRP A 191 -10.96 -6.64 16.94
CA TRP A 191 -12.25 -7.04 17.52
C TRP A 191 -12.21 -8.49 18.03
N ALA A 192 -11.68 -9.42 17.24
CA ALA A 192 -11.55 -10.83 17.61
C ALA A 192 -10.63 -11.03 18.85
N ALA A 193 -9.54 -10.23 18.92
CA ALA A 193 -8.66 -10.24 20.08
C ALA A 193 -9.38 -9.76 21.37
N ARG A 194 -10.21 -8.72 21.28
CA ARG A 194 -11.01 -8.20 22.40
C ARG A 194 -12.14 -9.13 22.78
N ALA A 195 -12.83 -9.73 21.82
CA ALA A 195 -13.94 -10.64 22.06
C ALA A 195 -13.54 -11.86 22.92
N ARG A 196 -12.28 -12.32 22.80
CA ARG A 196 -11.73 -13.38 23.68
C ARG A 196 -11.65 -12.99 25.14
N TRP A 197 -11.44 -11.70 25.44
CA TRP A 197 -11.40 -11.21 26.84
C TRP A 197 -12.76 -11.16 27.49
N TYR A 198 -13.85 -10.97 26.72
CA TYR A 198 -15.21 -10.88 27.23
C TYR A 198 -15.96 -12.23 27.23
N GLY A 199 -15.52 -13.23 26.43
CA GLY A 199 -16.19 -14.53 26.28
C GLY A 199 -15.74 -15.63 27.25
N GLY A 200 -14.97 -15.33 28.27
CA GLY A 200 -14.26 -16.33 29.10
C GLY A 200 -15.02 -16.90 30.30
N ARG A 201 -16.36 -16.78 30.42
CA ARG A 201 -17.04 -17.13 31.71
C ARG A 201 -18.13 -18.18 31.70
N ASP A 202 -18.55 -18.69 30.54
CA ASP A 202 -19.55 -19.77 30.54
C ASP A 202 -19.07 -20.94 29.66
N ARG A 203 -18.21 -21.76 30.23
CA ARG A 203 -17.71 -23.01 29.61
C ARG A 203 -17.80 -24.21 30.55
N ASP A 204 -18.93 -24.36 31.21
CA ASP A 204 -19.23 -25.64 31.87
C ASP A 204 -20.49 -26.25 31.23
N ASP A 205 -20.40 -27.54 30.95
CA ASP A 205 -21.39 -28.58 30.78
C ASP A 205 -21.62 -29.25 29.41
N ASP A 206 -21.12 -28.78 28.26
CA ASP A 206 -21.38 -29.55 27.02
C ASP A 206 -20.11 -30.14 26.35
N ARG A 207 -19.04 -30.37 27.09
CA ARG A 207 -17.76 -30.85 26.55
C ARG A 207 -17.68 -32.33 26.20
N GLU A 208 -18.68 -33.13 26.52
CA GLU A 208 -18.53 -34.60 26.44
C GLU A 208 -18.77 -35.26 25.07
N ARG A 209 -19.14 -34.51 24.01
CA ARG A 209 -19.33 -35.08 22.66
C ARG A 209 -19.00 -34.21 21.48
N SER A 210 -18.29 -33.10 21.60
CA SER A 210 -17.71 -32.45 20.44
C SER A 210 -16.53 -33.27 19.95
N GLY A 211 -16.74 -34.02 18.86
CA GLY A 211 -15.74 -34.94 18.37
C GLY A 211 -14.44 -34.20 17.98
N ALA A 212 -13.33 -34.94 17.96
CA ALA A 212 -12.01 -34.43 17.56
C ALA A 212 -12.04 -33.61 16.25
N VAL A 213 -12.98 -33.88 15.36
CA VAL A 213 -13.24 -33.15 14.12
C VAL A 213 -13.63 -31.69 14.38
N GLU A 214 -14.53 -31.41 15.33
CA GLU A 214 -14.97 -30.05 15.65
C GLU A 214 -13.84 -29.23 16.26
N ALA A 215 -13.05 -29.84 17.14
CA ALA A 215 -11.87 -29.20 17.72
C ALA A 215 -10.83 -28.86 16.66
N VAL A 216 -10.58 -29.76 15.70
CA VAL A 216 -9.66 -29.52 14.58
C VAL A 216 -10.19 -28.39 13.69
N LEU A 217 -11.48 -28.41 13.33
CA LEU A 217 -12.10 -27.35 12.51
C LEU A 217 -12.05 -25.99 13.21
N PHE A 218 -12.27 -25.94 14.52
CA PHE A 218 -12.14 -24.71 15.29
C PHE A 218 -10.71 -24.19 15.28
N VAL A 219 -9.72 -25.04 15.46
CA VAL A 219 -8.30 -24.64 15.40
C VAL A 219 -7.93 -24.14 14.01
N VAL A 220 -8.36 -24.81 12.94
CA VAL A 220 -8.11 -24.38 11.55
C VAL A 220 -8.76 -23.03 11.28
N TRP A 221 -10.00 -22.84 11.70
CA TRP A 221 -10.70 -21.58 11.58
C TRP A 221 -9.99 -20.45 12.35
N LEU A 222 -9.58 -20.70 13.58
CA LEU A 222 -8.84 -19.75 14.41
C LEU A 222 -7.49 -19.36 13.76
N LEU A 223 -6.76 -20.35 13.24
CA LEU A 223 -5.52 -20.13 12.51
C LEU A 223 -5.76 -19.29 11.24
N ALA A 224 -6.84 -19.55 10.50
CA ALA A 224 -7.19 -18.76 9.32
C ALA A 224 -7.40 -17.28 9.67
N ILE A 225 -8.09 -16.99 10.79
CA ILE A 225 -8.29 -15.61 11.26
C ILE A 225 -6.95 -14.95 11.65
N ILE A 226 -6.09 -15.68 12.37
CA ILE A 226 -4.80 -15.15 12.84
C ILE A 226 -3.85 -14.92 11.67
N LEU A 227 -3.84 -15.79 10.66
CA LEU A 227 -2.94 -15.72 9.52
C LEU A 227 -3.47 -14.79 8.40
N ALA A 228 -4.78 -14.52 8.34
CA ALA A 228 -5.38 -13.70 7.30
C ALA A 228 -4.72 -12.31 7.14
N PRO A 229 -4.44 -11.53 8.21
CA PRO A 229 -3.75 -10.25 8.11
C PRO A 229 -2.35 -10.39 7.49
N LEU A 230 -1.61 -11.40 7.91
CA LEU A 230 -0.25 -11.64 7.43
C LEU A 230 -0.24 -11.99 5.94
N VAL A 231 -1.10 -12.91 5.50
CA VAL A 231 -1.22 -13.30 4.10
C VAL A 231 -1.68 -12.12 3.24
N SER A 232 -2.64 -11.33 3.73
CA SER A 232 -3.13 -10.14 3.02
C SER A 232 -2.04 -9.10 2.84
N GLN A 233 -1.22 -8.83 3.84
CA GLN A 233 -0.07 -7.93 3.76
C GLN A 233 0.98 -8.46 2.78
N MET A 234 1.33 -9.73 2.86
CA MET A 234 2.30 -10.33 1.93
C MET A 234 1.83 -10.25 0.48
N LEU A 235 0.54 -10.48 0.21
CA LEU A 235 -0.03 -10.32 -1.14
C LEU A 235 0.03 -8.87 -1.62
N ALA A 236 -0.34 -7.92 -0.77
CA ALA A 236 -0.26 -6.49 -1.07
C ALA A 236 1.18 -6.08 -1.44
N MET A 237 2.17 -6.53 -0.68
CA MET A 237 3.58 -6.24 -0.90
C MET A 237 4.12 -6.90 -2.19
N ALA A 238 3.80 -8.16 -2.45
CA ALA A 238 4.26 -8.87 -3.65
C ALA A 238 3.76 -8.22 -4.96
N VAL A 239 2.55 -7.69 -4.94
CA VAL A 239 1.96 -6.97 -6.07
C VAL A 239 2.57 -5.58 -6.24
N SER A 240 3.01 -4.92 -5.15
CA SER A 240 3.49 -3.53 -5.15
C SER A 240 4.84 -3.36 -5.84
N ARG A 241 5.86 -4.17 -5.52
CA ARG A 241 7.25 -3.94 -5.99
C ARG A 241 7.43 -3.88 -7.50
N ARG A 242 6.77 -4.77 -8.25
CA ARG A 242 6.86 -4.77 -9.73
C ARG A 242 6.21 -3.55 -10.35
N ARG A 243 5.18 -3.00 -9.72
CA ARG A 243 4.48 -1.80 -10.19
C ARG A 243 5.30 -0.56 -9.97
N GLU A 244 6.04 -0.47 -8.87
CA GLU A 244 6.95 0.64 -8.61
C GLU A 244 8.02 0.77 -9.72
N TYR A 245 8.68 -0.34 -10.07
CA TYR A 245 9.65 -0.31 -11.18
C TYR A 245 9.01 0.04 -12.53
N LEU A 246 7.77 -0.40 -12.76
CA LEU A 246 7.04 -0.02 -13.97
C LEU A 246 6.66 1.46 -13.94
N ALA A 247 6.24 1.99 -12.80
CA ALA A 247 5.92 3.39 -12.62
C ALA A 247 7.16 4.28 -12.80
N ASP A 248 8.30 3.88 -12.24
CA ASP A 248 9.59 4.56 -12.46
C ASP A 248 9.97 4.59 -13.94
N ALA A 249 9.86 3.46 -14.63
CA ALA A 249 10.19 3.38 -16.06
C ALA A 249 9.24 4.22 -16.92
N THR A 250 7.93 4.16 -16.66
CA THR A 250 6.92 4.96 -17.38
C THR A 250 7.07 6.45 -17.06
N GLY A 251 7.34 6.82 -15.80
CA GLY A 251 7.64 8.20 -15.42
C GLY A 251 8.88 8.74 -16.11
N ALA A 252 9.93 7.94 -16.16
CA ALA A 252 11.16 8.28 -16.91
C ALA A 252 10.92 8.44 -18.41
N GLU A 253 10.03 7.62 -19.00
CA GLU A 253 9.63 7.74 -20.40
C GLU A 253 8.85 9.03 -20.66
N LEU A 254 7.87 9.36 -19.81
CA LEU A 254 7.04 10.57 -19.95
C LEU A 254 7.87 11.86 -19.86
N THR A 255 8.81 11.92 -18.94
CA THR A 255 9.69 13.10 -18.77
C THR A 255 10.90 13.09 -19.69
N ARG A 256 11.28 11.93 -20.23
CA ARG A 256 12.58 11.67 -20.88
C ARG A 256 13.78 12.08 -20.01
N ASN A 257 13.58 12.17 -18.70
CA ASN A 257 14.59 12.58 -17.72
C ASN A 257 14.60 11.65 -16.49
N PRO A 258 15.12 10.41 -16.61
CA PRO A 258 15.21 9.50 -15.48
C PRO A 258 16.11 10.01 -14.35
N VAL A 259 17.06 10.90 -14.66
CA VAL A 259 17.96 11.49 -13.67
C VAL A 259 17.21 12.39 -12.68
N ALA A 260 16.22 13.13 -13.17
CA ALA A 260 15.42 14.01 -12.31
C ALA A 260 14.62 13.21 -11.26
N LEU A 261 13.99 12.08 -11.66
CA LEU A 261 13.30 11.20 -10.71
C LEU A 261 14.29 10.54 -9.74
N ALA A 262 15.46 10.10 -10.22
CA ALA A 262 16.50 9.55 -9.34
C ALA A 262 16.98 10.58 -8.31
N SER A 263 17.19 11.83 -8.71
CA SER A 263 17.54 12.95 -7.82
C SER A 263 16.45 13.26 -6.80
N ALA A 264 15.18 13.27 -7.25
CA ALA A 264 14.04 13.44 -6.34
C ALA A 264 14.01 12.37 -5.25
N LEU A 265 14.14 11.09 -5.64
CA LEU A 265 14.18 9.96 -4.70
C LEU A 265 15.37 10.06 -3.72
N GLN A 266 16.55 10.51 -4.18
CA GLN A 266 17.70 10.75 -3.30
C GLN A 266 17.42 11.83 -2.26
N LYS A 267 16.79 12.93 -2.65
CA LYS A 267 16.41 13.99 -1.73
C LYS A 267 15.38 13.53 -0.72
N ILE A 268 14.36 12.79 -1.17
CA ILE A 268 13.32 12.22 -0.32
C ILE A 268 13.94 11.24 0.71
N ASP A 269 14.88 10.38 0.27
CA ASP A 269 15.57 9.42 1.14
C ASP A 269 16.48 10.09 2.18
N SER A 270 17.01 11.28 1.87
CA SER A 270 17.92 12.02 2.74
C SER A 270 17.22 12.75 3.89
N VAL A 271 15.92 12.95 3.83
CA VAL A 271 15.14 13.64 4.88
C VAL A 271 14.65 12.61 5.90
N THR A 272 14.97 12.84 7.16
CA THR A 272 14.66 11.95 8.30
C THR A 272 13.53 12.50 9.18
N GLU A 273 12.79 13.51 8.72
CA GLU A 273 11.69 14.07 9.50
C GLU A 273 10.57 13.02 9.69
N PRO A 274 10.04 12.90 10.92
CA PRO A 274 8.97 11.94 11.18
C PRO A 274 7.68 12.41 10.50
N ASP A 275 7.06 11.50 9.77
CA ASP A 275 5.71 11.65 9.25
C ASP A 275 4.72 11.92 10.39
N GLN A 276 3.93 12.97 10.26
CA GLN A 276 2.97 13.41 11.28
C GLN A 276 1.52 13.09 10.89
N VAL A 277 1.22 12.99 9.61
CA VAL A 277 -0.15 12.94 9.09
C VAL A 277 -0.43 11.64 8.33
N ILE A 278 0.57 11.08 7.63
CA ILE A 278 0.40 9.88 6.81
C ILE A 278 0.41 8.63 7.69
N GLY A 279 -0.77 8.08 7.97
CA GLY A 279 -0.93 6.89 8.80
C GLY A 279 -0.53 5.59 8.08
N ARG A 280 -0.34 4.50 8.87
CA ARG A 280 0.04 3.16 8.37
C ARG A 280 -0.87 2.63 7.25
N GLY A 281 -2.16 3.02 7.27
CA GLY A 281 -3.15 2.52 6.29
C GLY A 281 -2.93 3.04 4.87
N ILE A 282 -2.24 4.17 4.70
CA ILE A 282 -2.00 4.81 3.39
C ILE A 282 -0.51 4.87 3.01
N ALA A 283 0.38 4.39 3.89
CA ALA A 283 1.82 4.40 3.65
C ALA A 283 2.22 3.72 2.32
N HIS A 284 1.49 2.66 1.93
CA HIS A 284 1.73 1.93 0.68
C HIS A 284 1.22 2.67 -0.59
N LEU A 285 0.55 3.82 -0.45
CA LEU A 285 0.18 4.71 -1.55
C LEU A 285 1.28 5.70 -1.87
N CYS A 286 2.17 5.96 -0.93
CA CYS A 286 3.18 7.02 -0.98
C CYS A 286 4.37 6.63 -1.87
N ILE A 287 5.01 7.61 -2.51
CA ILE A 287 6.21 7.38 -3.35
C ILE A 287 7.39 6.80 -2.56
N ALA A 288 7.47 7.13 -1.27
CA ALA A 288 8.44 6.59 -0.33
C ALA A 288 7.70 6.13 0.94
N ASP A 289 8.06 4.94 1.43
CA ASP A 289 7.45 4.39 2.64
C ASP A 289 7.88 5.22 3.87
N PRO A 290 6.95 5.98 4.49
CA PRO A 290 7.27 6.82 5.64
C PRO A 290 7.68 6.00 6.88
N LEU A 291 7.36 4.70 6.91
CA LEU A 291 7.66 3.81 8.03
C LEU A 291 9.04 3.16 7.90
N SER A 292 9.48 2.85 6.67
CA SER A 292 10.76 2.18 6.43
C SER A 292 11.97 3.09 6.66
N ARG A 293 11.81 4.41 6.55
CA ARG A 293 12.90 5.37 6.83
C ARG A 293 13.40 5.33 8.28
N LYS A 294 12.56 4.88 9.22
CA LYS A 294 12.93 4.75 10.65
C LYS A 294 13.67 3.45 10.98
N LEU A 295 13.67 2.48 10.07
CA LEU A 295 14.11 1.11 10.34
C LEU A 295 15.43 0.74 9.64
N THR A 296 16.03 1.67 8.87
CA THR A 296 17.11 1.39 7.91
C THR A 296 18.45 1.02 8.54
N ASP A 297 18.66 1.18 9.85
CA ASP A 297 19.97 0.88 10.47
C ASP A 297 20.09 -0.53 11.07
N HIS A 298 19.02 -1.30 11.20
CA HIS A 298 19.05 -2.62 11.87
C HIS A 298 18.21 -3.74 11.27
N GLU A 299 17.50 -3.54 10.14
CA GLU A 299 16.65 -4.58 9.61
C GLU A 299 17.35 -5.35 8.47
N GLY A 300 17.75 -6.58 8.82
CA GLY A 300 18.16 -7.60 7.86
C GLY A 300 17.00 -8.08 6.99
N PHE A 301 17.21 -9.20 6.30
CA PHE A 301 16.33 -9.88 5.34
C PHE A 301 14.80 -9.76 5.62
N TRP A 302 14.37 -9.73 6.87
CA TRP A 302 12.95 -9.61 7.24
C TRP A 302 12.38 -8.20 7.01
N GLY A 303 13.14 -7.13 7.22
CA GLY A 303 12.70 -5.76 6.91
C GLY A 303 12.42 -5.59 5.43
N ASP A 304 13.31 -6.10 4.58
CA ASP A 304 13.13 -6.09 3.12
C ASP A 304 11.93 -6.93 2.65
N VAL A 305 11.62 -8.02 3.34
CA VAL A 305 10.46 -8.86 3.00
C VAL A 305 9.14 -8.15 3.27
N PHE A 306 9.07 -7.36 4.34
CA PHE A 306 7.84 -6.68 4.77
C PHE A 306 7.72 -5.22 4.29
N ALA A 307 8.71 -4.68 3.59
CA ALA A 307 8.63 -3.35 2.99
C ALA A 307 7.57 -3.30 1.87
N THR A 308 6.72 -2.29 1.90
CA THR A 308 5.65 -2.08 0.91
C THR A 308 6.20 -1.63 -0.45
N HIS A 309 7.36 -0.98 -0.45
CA HIS A 309 8.06 -0.50 -1.64
C HIS A 309 9.42 -1.21 -1.81
N PRO A 310 9.96 -1.26 -3.06
CA PRO A 310 11.35 -1.64 -3.25
C PRO A 310 12.28 -0.67 -2.53
N PRO A 311 13.46 -1.11 -2.07
CA PRO A 311 14.44 -0.20 -1.49
C PRO A 311 14.71 0.98 -2.43
N ILE A 312 14.63 2.20 -1.92
CA ILE A 312 14.80 3.44 -2.72
C ILE A 312 16.12 3.41 -3.48
N ARG A 313 17.19 2.90 -2.87
CA ARG A 313 18.50 2.76 -3.53
C ARG A 313 18.45 1.90 -4.78
N SER A 314 17.65 0.83 -4.79
CA SER A 314 17.46 -0.03 -5.96
C SER A 314 16.69 0.67 -7.08
N ARG A 315 15.72 1.51 -6.75
CA ARG A 315 14.98 2.35 -7.70
C ARG A 315 15.90 3.39 -8.33
N ILE A 316 16.66 4.12 -7.50
CA ILE A 316 17.66 5.11 -7.94
C ILE A 316 18.66 4.47 -8.92
N PHE A 317 19.20 3.31 -8.57
CA PHE A 317 20.13 2.59 -9.41
C PHE A 317 19.52 2.20 -10.77
N ALA A 318 18.30 1.69 -10.79
CA ALA A 318 17.58 1.34 -12.02
C ALA A 318 17.36 2.56 -12.93
N LEU A 319 16.97 3.71 -12.36
CA LEU A 319 16.78 4.96 -13.09
C LEU A 319 18.10 5.51 -13.66
N GLN A 320 19.19 5.43 -12.89
CA GLN A 320 20.51 5.81 -13.37
C GLN A 320 20.98 4.90 -14.52
N GLN A 321 20.74 3.61 -14.47
CA GLN A 321 21.01 2.69 -15.57
C GLN A 321 20.23 3.07 -16.83
N MET A 322 18.97 3.44 -16.72
CA MET A 322 18.18 3.92 -17.86
C MET A 322 18.80 5.16 -18.50
N ALA A 323 19.29 6.10 -17.68
CA ALA A 323 19.96 7.30 -18.16
C ALA A 323 21.26 6.98 -18.90
N TYR A 324 22.09 6.07 -18.40
CA TYR A 324 23.33 5.65 -19.05
C TYR A 324 23.06 4.95 -20.39
N LEU A 325 22.06 4.07 -20.45
CA LEU A 325 21.68 3.39 -21.69
C LEU A 325 21.14 4.38 -22.73
N ALA A 326 20.33 5.35 -22.31
CA ALA A 326 19.81 6.40 -23.18
C ALA A 326 20.93 7.31 -23.72
N ALA A 327 22.02 7.52 -22.96
CA ALA A 327 23.20 8.28 -23.36
C ALA A 327 24.22 7.46 -24.20
N GLY A 328 23.92 6.19 -24.53
CA GLY A 328 24.83 5.31 -25.27
C GLY A 328 26.11 4.93 -24.52
N ARG A 329 26.12 5.06 -23.20
CA ARG A 329 27.25 4.69 -22.34
C ARG A 329 27.02 3.34 -21.67
N PRO A 330 28.01 2.42 -21.60
CA PRO A 330 27.87 1.17 -20.86
C PRO A 330 27.68 1.47 -19.35
N ALA A 331 26.69 0.85 -18.76
CA ALA A 331 26.44 0.96 -17.32
C ALA A 331 27.61 0.33 -16.56
N THR A 332 28.36 1.13 -15.81
CA THR A 332 29.34 0.63 -14.84
C THR A 332 28.58 0.33 -13.54
N PRO A 333 28.54 -0.92 -13.04
CA PRO A 333 27.91 -1.20 -11.77
C PRO A 333 28.62 -0.40 -10.67
N PRO A 334 27.89 0.11 -9.64
CA PRO A 334 28.54 0.74 -8.51
C PRO A 334 29.53 -0.26 -7.90
N ALA A 335 30.72 0.20 -7.59
CA ALA A 335 31.75 -0.62 -6.97
C ALA A 335 31.14 -1.27 -5.70
N ALA A 336 31.05 -2.59 -5.71
CA ALA A 336 30.60 -3.34 -4.55
C ALA A 336 31.57 -3.01 -3.40
N GLY A 337 31.06 -2.34 -2.35
CA GLY A 337 31.73 -2.24 -1.08
C GLY A 337 32.93 -1.30 -1.05
N ALA A 338 32.65 0.00 -1.05
CA ALA A 338 33.50 0.86 -0.21
C ALA A 338 33.07 0.61 1.24
N ALA A 339 33.50 -0.53 1.80
CA ALA A 339 33.53 -0.69 3.24
C ALA A 339 34.27 0.53 3.80
N ALA A 340 33.60 1.29 4.66
CA ALA A 340 34.18 2.42 5.35
C ALA A 340 35.51 1.98 5.96
N ALA A 341 36.60 2.56 5.48
CA ALA A 341 37.92 2.34 6.07
C ALA A 341 37.80 2.67 7.58
N PRO A 342 38.36 1.86 8.47
CA PRO A 342 38.29 2.11 9.91
C PRO A 342 38.91 3.46 10.18
N ARG A 343 38.16 4.36 10.80
CA ARG A 343 38.64 5.66 11.26
C ARG A 343 39.75 5.40 12.26
N THR A 344 40.99 5.78 11.92
CA THR A 344 42.09 5.82 12.87
C THR A 344 41.74 6.78 13.99
N PRO A 345 41.87 6.38 15.27
CA PRO A 345 41.63 7.29 16.38
C PRO A 345 42.66 8.43 16.37
N PRO A 346 42.31 9.64 16.83
CA PRO A 346 43.23 10.75 16.92
C PRO A 346 44.36 10.42 17.87
N PRO A 347 45.59 10.93 17.63
CA PRO A 347 46.73 10.68 18.51
C PRO A 347 46.46 11.28 19.89
N ALA A 348 46.78 10.49 20.93
CA ALA A 348 46.69 10.91 22.34
C ALA A 348 47.57 12.13 22.60
N ALA A 349 47.00 13.15 23.24
CA ALA A 349 47.73 14.28 23.74
C ALA A 349 48.77 13.78 24.78
N LYS A 350 50.04 14.14 24.59
CA LYS A 350 51.12 13.90 25.56
C LYS A 350 50.98 14.87 26.74
N PRO A 351 51.42 14.45 27.93
CA PRO A 351 51.28 15.18 29.20
C PRO A 351 52.06 16.50 29.25
#